data_0ccd93380423dddb5c33c2b63f81898b
#
_entry.id   0ccd93380423dddb5c33c2b63f81898b
#
_cell.length_a   1.000
_cell.length_b   1.000
_cell.length_c   1.000
_cell.angle_alpha   90.00
_cell.angle_beta   90.00
_cell.angle_gamma   90.00
#
_symmetry.space_group_name_H-M   'P 1'
#
loop_
_entity.id
_entity.type
_entity.pdbx_description
1 polymer ?
#
loop_
_entity_poly.entity_id
_entity_poly.type
_entity_poly.pdbx_seq_one_letter_code
_entity_poly.pdbx_strand_id
1 'polypeptide(L)'
;HNLIVPYSVQEAPEELLDLTDGALSMMFAQRRLLKPSQPKTTPGPHSGLGLDRYVQATSPLRRYADLVVHQQLRAHLRGSAPLDQSVVMARMAEASAGGSIVRRTERLANTHWKLVYLLQNPTWRGEGVVVEKVGNRCVVLIPELELETQIYGRPHLALDSVVDLAIGEVNLPALEASFRVL
;
A
#
# COMPACT_ATOMS: atom_id res chain seq x y z
N HIS A 1 -2.49 19.13 26.09
CA HIS A 1 -3.30 18.06 26.73
C HIS A 1 -2.64 16.73 26.42
N ASN A 2 -2.29 15.92 27.44
CA ASN A 2 -1.68 14.59 27.27
C ASN A 2 -2.77 13.53 27.03
N LEU A 3 -3.52 13.67 25.92
CA LEU A 3 -4.50 12.67 25.56
C LEU A 3 -3.79 11.49 24.89
N ILE A 4 -4.01 10.28 25.40
CA ILE A 4 -3.46 9.06 24.84
C ILE A 4 -4.30 8.67 23.64
N VAL A 5 -3.70 8.71 22.46
CA VAL A 5 -4.32 8.30 21.19
C VAL A 5 -3.39 7.37 20.41
N PRO A 6 -3.90 6.50 19.54
CA PRO A 6 -3.06 5.71 18.65
C PRO A 6 -2.47 6.59 17.54
N TYR A 7 -1.17 6.88 17.64
CA TYR A 7 -0.41 7.51 16.55
C TYR A 7 -0.06 6.46 15.51
N SER A 8 -0.11 6.83 14.25
CA SER A 8 0.43 6.02 13.15
C SER A 8 1.88 6.43 12.92
N VAL A 9 2.81 5.65 13.43
CA VAL A 9 4.26 5.94 13.37
C VAL A 9 4.89 5.11 12.25
N GLN A 10 5.61 5.76 11.37
CA GLN A 10 6.36 5.13 10.29
C GLN A 10 7.78 5.69 10.29
N GLU A 11 8.72 4.85 10.63
CA GLU A 11 10.14 5.20 10.64
C GLU A 11 10.63 5.46 9.22
N ALA A 12 11.55 6.41 9.07
CA ALA A 12 12.22 6.63 7.80
C ALA A 12 13.01 5.37 7.38
N PRO A 13 13.12 5.08 6.09
CA PRO A 13 14.06 4.09 5.60
C PRO A 13 15.50 4.55 5.90
N GLU A 14 16.43 3.59 5.94
CA GLU A 14 17.85 3.89 6.16
C GLU A 14 18.43 4.73 5.02
N GLU A 15 17.90 4.53 3.83
CA GLU A 15 18.32 5.23 2.61
C GLU A 15 17.10 5.92 1.99
N LEU A 16 17.21 7.22 1.72
CA LEU A 16 16.22 8.00 0.98
C LEU A 16 16.72 8.18 -0.44
N LEU A 17 15.87 7.83 -1.42
CA LEU A 17 16.14 8.08 -2.82
C LEU A 17 15.77 9.52 -3.18
N ASP A 18 16.53 10.10 -4.10
CA ASP A 18 16.18 11.40 -4.65
C ASP A 18 15.01 11.25 -5.64
N LEU A 19 13.88 11.86 -5.30
CA LEU A 19 12.65 11.81 -6.10
C LEU A 19 12.42 13.08 -6.93
N THR A 20 13.40 13.95 -7.05
CA THR A 20 13.25 15.26 -7.73
C THR A 20 12.85 15.11 -9.19
N ASP A 21 13.27 14.06 -9.87
CA ASP A 21 12.93 13.81 -11.28
C ASP A 21 11.50 13.29 -11.49
N GLY A 22 10.80 12.91 -10.41
CA GLY A 22 9.45 12.37 -10.49
C GLY A 22 9.33 11.04 -11.25
N ALA A 23 10.43 10.34 -11.50
CA ALA A 23 10.49 9.08 -12.20
C ALA A 23 9.68 7.99 -11.45
N LEU A 24 8.83 7.26 -12.17
CA LEU A 24 7.95 6.26 -11.59
C LEU A 24 8.75 5.09 -10.98
N SER A 25 9.87 4.71 -11.61
CA SER A 25 10.79 3.69 -11.12
C SER A 25 11.39 4.06 -9.76
N MET A 26 11.78 5.33 -9.59
CA MET A 26 12.31 5.84 -8.32
C MET A 26 11.24 5.85 -7.23
N MET A 27 10.02 6.31 -7.56
CA MET A 27 8.87 6.25 -6.63
C MET A 27 8.52 4.82 -6.25
N PHE A 28 8.60 3.89 -7.19
CA PHE A 28 8.38 2.47 -6.97
C PHE A 28 9.44 1.88 -6.03
N ALA A 29 10.72 2.17 -6.26
CA ALA A 29 11.82 1.74 -5.41
C ALA A 29 11.70 2.34 -3.99
N GLN A 30 11.42 3.64 -3.87
CA GLN A 30 11.22 4.32 -2.58
C GLN A 30 10.07 3.69 -1.79
N ARG A 31 8.93 3.39 -2.44
CA ARG A 31 7.80 2.73 -1.79
C ARG A 31 8.18 1.39 -1.16
N ARG A 32 9.09 0.64 -1.79
CA ARG A 32 9.57 -0.66 -1.30
C ARG A 32 10.52 -0.54 -0.10
N LEU A 33 11.20 0.59 0.03
CA LEU A 33 12.06 0.89 1.18
C LEU A 33 11.26 1.33 2.42
N LEU A 34 10.04 1.85 2.22
CA LEU A 34 9.20 2.31 3.32
C LEU A 34 8.77 1.14 4.22
N LYS A 35 9.04 1.27 5.51
CA LYS A 35 8.56 0.33 6.53
C LYS A 35 7.04 0.50 6.73
N PRO A 36 6.31 -0.56 7.07
CA PRO A 36 4.90 -0.43 7.45
C PRO A 36 4.74 0.48 8.68
N SER A 37 3.71 1.33 8.67
CA SER A 37 3.38 2.12 9.86
C SER A 37 2.88 1.24 11.00
N GLN A 38 3.25 1.63 12.23
CA GLN A 38 2.90 0.92 13.45
C GLN A 38 2.04 1.82 14.35
N PRO A 39 0.98 1.30 14.97
CA PRO A 39 0.24 2.04 15.98
C PRO A 39 1.08 2.14 17.26
N LYS A 40 1.33 3.36 17.73
CA LYS A 40 2.02 3.64 18.99
C LYS A 40 1.23 4.65 19.82
N THR A 41 1.29 4.58 21.12
CA THR A 41 0.69 5.60 22.03
C THR A 41 1.63 6.77 22.26
N THR A 42 2.90 6.64 21.90
CA THR A 42 3.88 7.72 21.89
C THR A 42 3.91 8.37 20.51
N PRO A 43 3.83 9.72 20.43
CA PRO A 43 3.96 10.40 19.16
C PRO A 43 5.30 10.12 18.50
N GLY A 44 5.29 10.02 17.17
CA GLY A 44 6.48 9.81 16.37
C GLY A 44 6.22 10.16 14.90
N PRO A 45 7.27 10.21 14.07
CA PRO A 45 7.18 10.62 12.70
C PRO A 45 6.40 9.60 11.85
N HIS A 46 5.80 10.11 10.77
CA HIS A 46 5.25 9.30 9.69
C HIS A 46 5.97 9.67 8.40
N SER A 47 7.06 8.98 8.09
CA SER A 47 8.00 9.33 7.03
C SER A 47 7.35 9.38 5.64
N GLY A 48 6.46 8.44 5.32
CA GLY A 48 5.77 8.41 4.04
C GLY A 48 4.79 9.57 3.81
N LEU A 49 4.42 10.32 4.87
CA LEU A 49 3.61 11.54 4.78
C LEU A 49 4.42 12.80 5.04
N GLY A 50 5.69 12.68 5.45
CA GLY A 50 6.52 13.82 5.82
C GLY A 50 6.01 14.57 7.06
N LEU A 51 5.34 13.88 7.99
CA LEU A 51 4.74 14.48 9.18
C LEU A 51 5.47 14.03 10.45
N ASP A 52 5.73 14.98 11.36
CA ASP A 52 6.34 14.69 12.67
C ASP A 52 5.40 13.88 13.57
N ARG A 53 4.10 14.02 13.38
CA ARG A 53 3.06 13.31 14.16
C ARG A 53 1.84 13.10 13.27
N TYR A 54 1.32 11.87 13.31
CA TYR A 54 0.12 11.55 12.54
C TYR A 54 -0.84 10.65 13.32
N VAL A 55 -2.13 11.01 13.29
CA VAL A 55 -3.24 10.25 13.87
C VAL A 55 -4.30 10.06 12.81
N GLN A 56 -4.71 8.83 12.60
CA GLN A 56 -5.83 8.53 11.70
C GLN A 56 -7.16 8.65 12.45
N ALA A 57 -8.10 9.46 11.94
CA ALA A 57 -9.39 9.71 12.57
C ALA A 57 -10.57 9.79 11.61
N THR A 58 -10.34 9.69 10.28
CA THR A 58 -11.33 10.06 9.25
C THR A 58 -12.24 8.91 8.81
N SER A 59 -12.01 7.68 9.24
CA SER A 59 -12.77 6.50 8.78
C SER A 59 -13.17 5.55 9.92
N PRO A 60 -13.87 6.03 10.98
CA PRO A 60 -14.16 5.23 12.18
C PRO A 60 -15.13 4.07 11.92
N LEU A 61 -15.86 4.07 10.80
CA LEU A 61 -16.77 2.97 10.44
C LEU A 61 -16.03 1.71 9.97
N ARG A 62 -14.82 1.85 9.43
CA ARG A 62 -14.05 0.73 8.87
C ARG A 62 -12.65 0.58 9.45
N ARG A 63 -12.17 1.56 10.22
CA ARG A 63 -10.89 1.50 10.93
C ARG A 63 -11.12 1.67 12.43
N TYR A 64 -10.93 0.59 13.17
CA TYR A 64 -11.16 0.60 14.62
C TYR A 64 -10.22 1.56 15.36
N ALA A 65 -9.00 1.77 14.87
CA ALA A 65 -8.08 2.77 15.43
C ALA A 65 -8.68 4.19 15.42
N ASP A 66 -9.33 4.56 14.32
CA ASP A 66 -10.00 5.87 14.19
C ASP A 66 -11.14 6.00 15.22
N LEU A 67 -11.89 4.92 15.43
CA LEU A 67 -12.95 4.90 16.45
C LEU A 67 -12.39 5.10 17.87
N VAL A 68 -11.25 4.51 18.18
CA VAL A 68 -10.57 4.71 19.47
C VAL A 68 -10.14 6.16 19.63
N VAL A 69 -9.61 6.80 18.59
CA VAL A 69 -9.31 8.26 18.61
C VAL A 69 -10.57 9.07 18.93
N HIS A 70 -11.69 8.76 18.28
CA HIS A 70 -12.97 9.43 18.55
C HIS A 70 -13.44 9.23 19.99
N GLN A 71 -13.27 8.02 20.55
CA GLN A 71 -13.62 7.74 21.95
C GLN A 71 -12.80 8.59 22.90
N GLN A 72 -11.50 8.68 22.69
CA GLN A 72 -10.59 9.49 23.50
C GLN A 72 -10.93 10.98 23.43
N LEU A 73 -11.12 11.50 22.24
CA LEU A 73 -11.51 12.90 22.03
C LEU A 73 -12.84 13.24 22.68
N ARG A 74 -13.86 12.37 22.50
CA ARG A 74 -15.18 12.57 23.12
C ARG A 74 -15.12 12.56 24.64
N ALA A 75 -14.36 11.63 25.23
CA ALA A 75 -14.17 11.58 26.68
C ALA A 75 -13.55 12.88 27.18
N HIS A 76 -12.47 13.33 26.53
CA HIS A 76 -11.82 14.59 26.87
C HIS A 76 -12.76 15.81 26.78
N LEU A 77 -13.49 15.95 25.68
CA LEU A 77 -14.41 17.08 25.46
C LEU A 77 -15.59 17.11 26.43
N ARG A 78 -16.00 15.93 26.92
CA ARG A 78 -17.11 15.80 27.90
C ARG A 78 -16.64 15.88 29.36
N GLY A 79 -15.35 16.01 29.59
CA GLY A 79 -14.78 15.96 30.95
C GLY A 79 -14.87 14.60 31.64
N SER A 80 -15.12 13.52 30.87
CA SER A 80 -15.09 12.16 31.39
C SER A 80 -13.69 11.56 31.28
N ALA A 81 -13.43 10.48 32.07
CA ALA A 81 -12.13 9.82 32.04
C ALA A 81 -11.87 9.15 30.66
N PRO A 82 -10.80 9.49 29.94
CA PRO A 82 -10.38 8.78 28.75
C PRO A 82 -9.90 7.37 29.12
N LEU A 83 -9.78 6.49 28.12
CA LEU A 83 -9.17 5.17 28.29
C LEU A 83 -7.69 5.36 28.64
N ASP A 84 -7.19 4.51 29.52
CA ASP A 84 -5.76 4.47 29.82
C ASP A 84 -4.94 3.85 28.67
N GLN A 85 -3.62 3.99 28.79
CA GLN A 85 -2.69 3.52 27.77
C GLN A 85 -2.78 2.00 27.53
N SER A 86 -2.97 1.22 28.56
CA SER A 86 -3.01 -0.24 28.47
C SER A 86 -4.22 -0.71 27.67
N VAL A 87 -5.39 -0.10 27.91
CA VAL A 87 -6.62 -0.38 27.17
C VAL A 87 -6.50 0.06 25.71
N VAL A 88 -5.94 1.25 25.43
CA VAL A 88 -5.70 1.69 24.06
C VAL A 88 -4.79 0.73 23.32
N MET A 89 -3.69 0.29 23.94
CA MET A 89 -2.75 -0.65 23.32
C MET A 89 -3.38 -2.02 23.08
N ALA A 90 -4.14 -2.57 24.00
CA ALA A 90 -4.85 -3.83 23.82
C ALA A 90 -5.81 -3.78 22.62
N ARG A 91 -6.61 -2.71 22.52
CA ARG A 91 -7.52 -2.49 21.38
C ARG A 91 -6.78 -2.35 20.05
N MET A 92 -5.61 -1.70 20.05
CA MET A 92 -4.80 -1.58 18.84
C MET A 92 -4.21 -2.91 18.39
N ALA A 93 -3.78 -3.76 19.34
CA ALA A 93 -3.28 -5.10 19.03
C ALA A 93 -4.36 -5.97 18.36
N GLU A 94 -5.57 -5.99 18.92
CA GLU A 94 -6.72 -6.70 18.34
C GLU A 94 -7.07 -6.17 16.93
N ALA A 95 -7.15 -4.85 16.76
CA ALA A 95 -7.44 -4.22 15.48
C ALA A 95 -6.37 -4.54 14.41
N SER A 96 -5.09 -4.58 14.80
CA SER A 96 -3.98 -4.86 13.88
C SER A 96 -4.02 -6.31 13.37
N ALA A 97 -4.37 -7.26 14.23
CA ALA A 97 -4.50 -8.67 13.84
C ALA A 97 -5.60 -8.85 12.77
N GLY A 98 -6.79 -8.30 13.00
CA GLY A 98 -7.89 -8.34 12.03
C GLY A 98 -7.58 -7.57 10.75
N GLY A 99 -6.96 -6.39 10.86
CA GLY A 99 -6.66 -5.51 9.74
C GLY A 99 -5.69 -6.11 8.71
N SER A 100 -4.77 -6.98 9.12
CA SER A 100 -3.86 -7.65 8.20
C SER A 100 -4.59 -8.66 7.30
N ILE A 101 -5.53 -9.41 7.87
CA ILE A 101 -6.35 -10.39 7.15
C ILE A 101 -7.23 -9.66 6.13
N VAL A 102 -7.92 -8.61 6.55
CA VAL A 102 -8.79 -7.80 5.66
C VAL A 102 -8.00 -7.28 4.47
N ARG A 103 -6.86 -6.60 4.70
CA ARG A 103 -6.02 -6.09 3.60
C ARG A 103 -5.52 -7.18 2.65
N ARG A 104 -5.20 -8.37 3.16
CA ARG A 104 -4.83 -9.50 2.31
C ARG A 104 -6.00 -9.95 1.45
N THR A 105 -7.18 -10.11 2.05
CA THR A 105 -8.39 -10.53 1.34
C THR A 105 -8.80 -9.51 0.27
N GLU A 106 -8.76 -8.21 0.58
CA GLU A 106 -9.02 -7.15 -0.38
C GLU A 106 -8.06 -7.21 -1.59
N ARG A 107 -6.77 -7.41 -1.34
CA ARG A 107 -5.81 -7.54 -2.46
C ARG A 107 -6.11 -8.75 -3.33
N LEU A 108 -6.40 -9.90 -2.74
CA LEU A 108 -6.74 -11.12 -3.49
C LEU A 108 -8.04 -10.93 -4.29
N ALA A 109 -9.07 -10.33 -3.68
CA ALA A 109 -10.32 -10.01 -4.36
C ALA A 109 -10.12 -9.03 -5.53
N ASN A 110 -9.35 -7.96 -5.32
CA ASN A 110 -9.05 -7.01 -6.38
C ASN A 110 -8.28 -7.68 -7.54
N THR A 111 -7.27 -8.50 -7.24
CA THR A 111 -6.57 -9.28 -8.26
C THR A 111 -7.52 -10.20 -9.01
N HIS A 112 -8.37 -10.95 -8.30
CA HIS A 112 -9.36 -11.83 -8.91
C HIS A 112 -10.23 -11.09 -9.94
N TRP A 113 -10.80 -9.96 -9.58
CA TRP A 113 -11.69 -9.21 -10.47
C TRP A 113 -10.96 -8.58 -11.66
N LYS A 114 -9.71 -8.14 -11.50
CA LYS A 114 -8.85 -7.70 -12.60
C LYS A 114 -8.61 -8.84 -13.60
N LEU A 115 -8.37 -10.06 -13.11
CA LEU A 115 -8.19 -11.24 -13.96
C LEU A 115 -9.48 -11.68 -14.64
N VAL A 116 -10.63 -11.59 -13.95
CA VAL A 116 -11.95 -11.82 -14.58
C VAL A 116 -12.20 -10.83 -15.71
N TYR A 117 -11.87 -9.55 -15.50
CA TYR A 117 -11.95 -8.55 -16.56
C TYR A 117 -11.08 -8.93 -17.78
N LEU A 118 -9.84 -9.37 -17.54
CA LEU A 118 -8.95 -9.80 -18.64
C LEU A 118 -9.45 -11.06 -19.35
N LEU A 119 -10.06 -12.01 -18.66
CA LEU A 119 -10.70 -13.18 -19.27
C LEU A 119 -11.89 -12.79 -20.17
N GLN A 120 -12.63 -11.76 -19.80
CA GLN A 120 -13.73 -11.23 -20.59
C GLN A 120 -13.25 -10.37 -21.77
N ASN A 121 -11.99 -9.91 -21.73
CA ASN A 121 -11.35 -9.08 -22.76
C ASN A 121 -10.06 -9.75 -23.30
N PRO A 122 -10.16 -10.89 -23.99
CA PRO A 122 -8.99 -11.68 -24.42
C PRO A 122 -8.11 -10.99 -25.46
N THR A 123 -8.57 -9.91 -26.04
CA THR A 123 -7.80 -9.06 -26.98
C THR A 123 -7.26 -7.79 -26.32
N TRP A 124 -7.29 -7.72 -24.99
CA TRP A 124 -6.84 -6.55 -24.26
C TRP A 124 -5.40 -6.16 -24.64
N ARG A 125 -5.23 -4.87 -24.88
CA ARG A 125 -3.94 -4.21 -25.11
C ARG A 125 -3.92 -2.93 -24.29
N GLY A 126 -2.75 -2.57 -23.78
CA GLY A 126 -2.56 -1.36 -22.99
C GLY A 126 -1.10 -1.05 -22.79
N GLU A 127 -0.82 0.04 -22.13
CA GLU A 127 0.52 0.49 -21.85
C GLU A 127 0.98 0.05 -20.47
N GLY A 128 2.27 -0.26 -20.36
CA GLY A 128 2.95 -0.50 -19.09
C GLY A 128 4.21 0.31 -18.98
N VAL A 129 4.64 0.60 -17.75
CA VAL A 129 5.87 1.33 -17.47
C VAL A 129 6.86 0.41 -16.76
N VAL A 130 8.08 0.34 -17.24
CA VAL A 130 9.15 -0.46 -16.63
C VAL A 130 9.63 0.22 -15.36
N VAL A 131 9.36 -0.38 -14.18
CA VAL A 131 9.67 0.24 -12.88
C VAL A 131 10.82 -0.41 -12.12
N GLU A 132 11.20 -1.64 -12.48
CA GLU A 132 12.34 -2.35 -11.87
C GLU A 132 12.99 -3.29 -12.87
N LYS A 133 14.30 -3.48 -12.77
CA LYS A 133 15.06 -4.47 -13.54
C LYS A 133 15.93 -5.30 -12.63
N VAL A 134 15.82 -6.62 -12.72
CA VAL A 134 16.66 -7.56 -11.98
C VAL A 134 17.12 -8.67 -12.93
N GLY A 135 18.36 -8.60 -13.37
CA GLY A 135 18.90 -9.54 -14.36
C GLY A 135 18.10 -9.53 -15.67
N ASN A 136 17.50 -10.67 -16.03
CA ASN A 136 16.68 -10.82 -17.25
C ASN A 136 15.18 -10.57 -17.02
N ARG A 137 14.80 -10.07 -15.85
CA ARG A 137 13.42 -9.78 -15.46
C ARG A 137 13.20 -8.28 -15.36
N CYS A 138 12.14 -7.80 -15.98
CA CYS A 138 11.62 -6.46 -15.79
C CYS A 138 10.28 -6.52 -15.04
N VAL A 139 10.09 -5.67 -14.03
CA VAL A 139 8.78 -5.42 -13.43
C VAL A 139 8.15 -4.26 -14.18
N VAL A 140 6.93 -4.47 -14.65
CA VAL A 140 6.16 -3.49 -15.40
C VAL A 140 4.87 -3.19 -14.64
N LEU A 141 4.62 -1.92 -14.40
CA LEU A 141 3.36 -1.45 -13.85
C LEU A 141 2.40 -1.13 -14.99
N ILE A 142 1.19 -1.66 -14.93
CA ILE A 142 0.10 -1.40 -15.89
C ILE A 142 -0.90 -0.48 -15.18
N PRO A 143 -0.86 0.85 -15.44
CA PRO A 143 -1.68 1.82 -14.68
C PRO A 143 -3.18 1.60 -14.85
N GLU A 144 -3.64 1.29 -16.06
CA GLU A 144 -5.05 1.04 -16.35
C GLU A 144 -5.66 -0.09 -15.52
N LEU A 145 -4.86 -1.14 -15.24
CA LEU A 145 -5.28 -2.29 -14.46
C LEU A 145 -4.86 -2.20 -12.99
N GLU A 146 -4.08 -1.18 -12.62
CA GLU A 146 -3.37 -1.12 -11.33
C GLU A 146 -2.69 -2.47 -11.01
N LEU A 147 -2.02 -3.05 -12.00
CA LEU A 147 -1.41 -4.37 -11.93
C LEU A 147 0.10 -4.30 -12.14
N GLU A 148 0.83 -5.03 -11.32
CA GLU A 148 2.26 -5.28 -11.53
C GLU A 148 2.41 -6.63 -12.25
N THR A 149 3.23 -6.67 -13.32
CA THR A 149 3.56 -7.89 -14.03
C THR A 149 5.05 -8.03 -14.23
N GLN A 150 5.49 -9.24 -14.51
CA GLN A 150 6.90 -9.55 -14.79
C GLN A 150 7.06 -9.96 -16.25
N ILE A 151 8.03 -9.34 -16.93
CA ILE A 151 8.39 -9.64 -18.30
C ILE A 151 9.82 -10.14 -18.32
N TYR A 152 10.06 -11.22 -19.04
CA TYR A 152 11.36 -11.87 -19.15
C TYR A 152 11.94 -11.73 -20.58
N GLY A 153 13.26 -11.83 -20.68
CA GLY A 153 13.93 -11.84 -21.99
C GLY A 153 14.02 -10.48 -22.69
N ARG A 154 13.84 -9.38 -21.99
CA ARG A 154 13.88 -8.02 -22.53
C ARG A 154 14.88 -7.11 -21.78
N PRO A 155 16.18 -7.46 -21.72
CA PRO A 155 17.15 -6.70 -20.93
C PRO A 155 17.42 -5.28 -21.48
N HIS A 156 17.05 -5.01 -22.72
CA HIS A 156 17.22 -3.70 -23.39
C HIS A 156 16.20 -2.64 -22.99
N LEU A 157 15.08 -3.05 -22.35
CA LEU A 157 14.09 -2.08 -21.89
C LEU A 157 14.71 -1.17 -20.82
N ALA A 158 14.56 0.14 -20.97
CA ALA A 158 15.05 1.12 -20.00
C ALA A 158 14.05 1.27 -18.84
N LEU A 159 14.52 1.69 -17.65
CA LEU A 159 13.62 2.13 -16.58
C LEU A 159 12.81 3.33 -17.09
N ASP A 160 11.58 3.44 -16.59
CA ASP A 160 10.60 4.46 -16.97
C ASP A 160 10.19 4.46 -18.45
N SER A 161 10.67 3.50 -19.26
CA SER A 161 10.17 3.35 -20.62
C SER A 161 8.73 2.79 -20.62
N VAL A 162 7.91 3.35 -21.50
CA VAL A 162 6.56 2.84 -21.79
C VAL A 162 6.67 1.70 -22.80
N VAL A 163 5.93 0.63 -22.56
CA VAL A 163 5.88 -0.55 -23.41
C VAL A 163 4.43 -0.90 -23.73
N ASP A 164 4.17 -1.23 -24.99
CA ASP A 164 2.86 -1.74 -25.40
C ASP A 164 2.74 -3.21 -25.03
N LEU A 165 1.66 -3.55 -24.37
CA LEU A 165 1.39 -4.88 -23.84
C LEU A 165 0.12 -5.47 -24.45
N ALA A 166 0.15 -6.76 -24.66
CA ALA A 166 -1.06 -7.56 -24.91
C ALA A 166 -1.18 -8.65 -23.85
N ILE A 167 -2.42 -8.99 -23.49
CA ILE A 167 -2.68 -10.11 -22.60
C ILE A 167 -2.15 -11.41 -23.23
N GLY A 168 -1.52 -12.23 -22.43
CA GLY A 168 -1.15 -13.59 -22.74
C GLY A 168 -2.14 -14.58 -22.14
N GLU A 169 -1.68 -15.41 -21.22
CA GLU A 169 -2.50 -16.38 -20.51
C GLU A 169 -2.98 -15.83 -19.17
N VAL A 170 -4.21 -16.15 -18.80
CA VAL A 170 -4.78 -15.85 -17.47
C VAL A 170 -5.07 -17.15 -16.73
N ASN A 171 -4.46 -17.32 -15.58
CA ASN A 171 -4.70 -18.44 -14.67
C ASN A 171 -5.46 -17.92 -13.43
N LEU A 172 -6.79 -17.95 -13.49
CA LEU A 172 -7.63 -17.41 -12.43
C LEU A 172 -7.48 -18.15 -11.08
N PRO A 173 -7.37 -19.49 -11.02
CA PRO A 173 -7.11 -20.21 -9.78
C PRO A 173 -5.79 -19.83 -9.10
N ALA A 174 -4.73 -19.58 -9.88
CA ALA A 174 -3.43 -19.16 -9.36
C ALA A 174 -3.36 -17.64 -9.08
N LEU A 175 -4.36 -16.87 -9.52
CA LEU A 175 -4.37 -15.40 -9.51
C LEU A 175 -3.18 -14.80 -10.28
N GLU A 176 -2.90 -15.37 -11.45
CA GLU A 176 -1.78 -14.97 -12.30
C GLU A 176 -2.25 -14.60 -13.72
N ALA A 177 -1.55 -13.66 -14.33
CA ALA A 177 -1.67 -13.36 -15.74
C ALA A 177 -0.30 -13.08 -16.33
N SER A 178 -0.09 -13.53 -17.58
CA SER A 178 1.09 -13.19 -18.36
C SER A 178 0.78 -12.13 -19.40
N PHE A 179 1.77 -11.31 -19.72
CA PHE A 179 1.66 -10.27 -20.73
C PHE A 179 2.81 -10.38 -21.73
N ARG A 180 2.56 -9.98 -22.96
CA ARG A 180 3.55 -9.95 -24.03
C ARG A 180 3.80 -8.51 -24.44
N VAL A 181 5.06 -8.13 -24.62
CA VAL A 181 5.45 -6.87 -25.26
C VAL A 181 5.22 -6.99 -26.76
N LEU A 182 4.55 -6.01 -27.34
CA LEU A 182 4.22 -5.93 -28.77
C LEU A 182 5.37 -5.41 -29.61
#